data_e4850d4478db8c0ce9ab45bf80087f38
#
_entry.id   e4850d4478db8c0ce9ab45bf80087f38
#
_cell.length_a   1.000
_cell.length_b   1.000
_cell.length_c   1.000
_cell.angle_alpha   90.00
_cell.angle_beta   90.00
_cell.angle_gamma   90.00
#
_symmetry.space_group_name_H-M   'P 1'
#
loop_
_entity.id
_entity.type
_entity.pdbx_description
1 polymer ?
#
loop_
_entity_poly.entity_id
_entity_poly.type
_entity_poly.pdbx_seq_one_letter_code
_entity_poly.pdbx_strand_id
1 'polypeptide(L)'
;MTDDANAQSHLDAPPMSHEDPGAVELVRFWVTPDMATQVSLRTAFEDPNAWGILLVDLANHVADAYGREGEDRDRVLARIKDAFDEEWDNPTDLDPDSEESDEGDEA
;
A
#
# COMPACT_ATOMS: atom_id res chain seq x y z
N MET A 1 1.34 15.85 -23.26
CA MET A 1 1.03 14.53 -23.56
C MET A 1 1.71 13.58 -22.65
N THR A 2 3.01 13.41 -22.78
CA THR A 2 3.69 12.51 -21.89
C THR A 2 3.55 12.98 -20.46
N ASP A 3 3.63 14.28 -20.29
CA ASP A 3 3.51 14.80 -18.94
C ASP A 3 2.14 14.54 -18.36
N ASP A 4 1.12 14.57 -19.20
CA ASP A 4 -0.21 14.32 -18.67
C ASP A 4 -0.34 12.91 -18.19
N ALA A 5 0.24 11.97 -18.90
CA ALA A 5 0.17 10.60 -18.49
C ALA A 5 0.85 10.41 -17.14
N ASN A 6 2.00 11.05 -16.95
CA ASN A 6 2.68 10.97 -15.68
C ASN A 6 1.86 11.59 -14.58
N ALA A 7 1.26 12.72 -14.85
CA ALA A 7 0.46 13.37 -13.84
C ALA A 7 -0.69 12.48 -13.42
N GLN A 8 -1.27 11.73 -14.36
CA GLN A 8 -2.36 10.87 -14.01
C GLN A 8 -1.93 9.68 -13.21
N SER A 9 -0.67 9.28 -13.32
CA SER A 9 -0.17 8.15 -12.56
C SER A 9 0.06 8.50 -11.11
N HIS A 10 0.20 9.78 -10.81
CA HIS A 10 0.44 10.21 -9.44
C HIS A 10 -0.86 10.60 -8.77
N LEU A 11 -0.97 10.26 -7.51
CA LEU A 11 -2.05 10.78 -6.69
C LEU A 11 -1.61 12.08 -6.08
N ASP A 12 -2.58 12.97 -5.83
CA ASP A 12 -2.27 14.19 -5.12
C ASP A 12 -2.01 13.88 -3.67
N ALA A 13 -1.11 14.63 -3.07
CA ALA A 13 -0.86 14.46 -1.65
C ALA A 13 -2.11 14.88 -0.87
N PRO A 14 -2.41 14.19 0.23
CA PRO A 14 -3.60 14.55 1.00
C PRO A 14 -3.44 15.90 1.65
N PRO A 15 -4.54 16.56 2.00
CA PRO A 15 -4.48 17.91 2.58
C PRO A 15 -3.58 18.02 3.80
N MET A 16 -3.54 16.97 4.61
CA MET A 16 -2.70 16.98 5.79
C MET A 16 -1.25 17.28 5.46
N SER A 17 -0.79 16.91 4.27
CA SER A 17 0.59 17.12 3.88
C SER A 17 0.95 18.60 3.87
N HIS A 18 -0.04 19.47 3.72
CA HIS A 18 0.19 20.89 3.71
C HIS A 18 -0.22 21.56 5.02
N GLU A 19 -1.12 20.95 5.73
CA GLU A 19 -1.70 21.56 6.91
C GLU A 19 -0.91 21.28 8.17
N ASP A 20 -0.24 20.14 8.21
CA ASP A 20 0.49 19.76 9.41
C ASP A 20 1.98 19.68 9.09
N PRO A 21 2.79 20.58 9.63
CA PRO A 21 4.21 20.56 9.32
C PRO A 21 4.93 19.30 9.77
N GLY A 22 4.31 18.54 10.69
CA GLY A 22 4.91 17.29 11.12
C GLY A 22 4.53 16.09 10.27
N ALA A 23 3.66 16.28 9.28
CA ALA A 23 3.25 15.16 8.44
C ALA A 23 4.39 14.77 7.52
N VAL A 24 4.59 13.47 7.34
CA VAL A 24 5.62 12.97 6.44
C VAL A 24 5.03 11.90 5.56
N GLU A 25 5.54 11.81 4.36
CA GLU A 25 5.12 10.75 3.46
C GLU A 25 5.88 9.49 3.82
N LEU A 26 5.16 8.43 4.10
CA LEU A 26 5.77 7.18 4.55
C LEU A 26 6.11 6.24 3.42
N VAL A 27 5.28 6.20 2.39
CA VAL A 27 5.45 5.18 1.36
C VAL A 27 4.89 5.66 0.04
N ARG A 28 5.56 5.29 -1.04
CA ARG A 28 5.05 5.43 -2.39
C ARG A 28 5.06 4.06 -3.01
N PHE A 29 3.90 3.57 -3.38
CA PHE A 29 3.72 2.20 -3.85
C PHE A 29 3.20 2.27 -5.28
N TRP A 30 3.93 1.67 -6.20
CA TRP A 30 3.55 1.67 -7.61
C TRP A 30 3.39 0.25 -8.08
N VAL A 31 2.46 0.04 -9.00
CA VAL A 31 2.22 -1.27 -9.55
C VAL A 31 2.02 -1.14 -11.05
N THR A 32 2.56 -2.08 -11.80
CA THR A 32 2.38 -2.10 -13.24
C THR A 32 1.19 -3.00 -13.59
N PRO A 33 0.71 -2.95 -14.85
CA PRO A 33 -0.44 -3.78 -15.22
C PRO A 33 -0.22 -5.27 -14.99
N ASP A 34 1.02 -5.75 -15.04
CA ASP A 34 1.27 -7.17 -14.79
C ASP A 34 1.61 -7.43 -13.32
N MET A 35 1.26 -6.49 -12.44
CA MET A 35 1.38 -6.68 -10.99
C MET A 35 2.80 -6.67 -10.48
N ALA A 36 3.75 -6.16 -11.24
CA ALA A 36 5.08 -5.91 -10.69
C ALA A 36 4.98 -4.66 -9.83
N THR A 37 5.62 -4.69 -8.68
CA THR A 37 5.49 -3.60 -7.73
C THR A 37 6.84 -3.00 -7.40
N GLN A 38 6.81 -1.72 -7.08
CA GLN A 38 7.98 -1.04 -6.54
C GLN A 38 7.50 -0.12 -5.44
N VAL A 39 8.33 0.04 -4.44
CA VAL A 39 7.94 0.86 -3.30
C VAL A 39 9.13 1.65 -2.81
N SER A 40 8.89 2.91 -2.51
CA SER A 40 9.83 3.75 -1.78
C SER A 40 9.22 3.99 -0.43
N LEU A 41 9.98 3.80 0.62
CA LEU A 41 9.42 3.98 1.94
C LEU A 41 10.47 4.40 2.94
N ARG A 42 10.00 4.89 4.06
CA ARG A 42 10.85 5.15 5.22
C ARG A 42 10.26 4.40 6.39
N THR A 43 11.13 3.86 7.24
CA THR A 43 10.64 3.08 8.36
C THR A 43 9.92 3.94 9.39
N ALA A 44 10.40 5.12 9.62
CA ALA A 44 9.76 6.16 10.43
C ALA A 44 9.58 5.83 11.90
N PHE A 45 9.30 4.59 12.25
CA PHE A 45 9.00 4.21 13.64
C PHE A 45 10.02 3.21 14.13
N GLU A 46 10.35 3.30 15.41
CA GLU A 46 11.27 2.33 15.97
C GLU A 46 10.57 0.99 16.15
N ASP A 47 9.30 1.02 16.48
CA ASP A 47 8.55 -0.20 16.74
C ASP A 47 7.78 -0.58 15.50
N PRO A 48 8.13 -1.71 14.86
CA PRO A 48 7.41 -2.12 13.64
C PRO A 48 5.92 -2.36 13.85
N ASN A 49 5.45 -2.50 15.09
CA ASN A 49 4.04 -2.65 15.34
C ASN A 49 3.23 -1.53 14.71
N ALA A 50 3.81 -0.33 14.65
CA ALA A 50 3.10 0.80 14.07
C ALA A 50 2.74 0.53 12.63
N TRP A 51 3.61 -0.17 11.89
CA TRP A 51 3.30 -0.50 10.50
C TRP A 51 2.12 -1.43 10.39
N GLY A 52 1.99 -2.39 11.32
CA GLY A 52 0.82 -3.27 11.30
C GLY A 52 -0.45 -2.48 11.46
N ILE A 53 -0.45 -1.52 12.38
CA ILE A 53 -1.64 -0.71 12.61
C ILE A 53 -1.97 0.11 11.37
N LEU A 54 -0.94 0.70 10.76
CA LEU A 54 -1.17 1.53 9.57
C LEU A 54 -1.68 0.70 8.40
N LEU A 55 -1.22 -0.53 8.27
CA LEU A 55 -1.69 -1.37 7.17
C LEU A 55 -3.16 -1.72 7.35
N VAL A 56 -3.61 -1.94 8.58
CA VAL A 56 -5.03 -2.17 8.82
C VAL A 56 -5.82 -0.90 8.49
N ASP A 57 -5.29 0.25 8.87
CA ASP A 57 -5.97 1.49 8.57
C ASP A 57 -6.08 1.69 7.06
N LEU A 58 -5.02 1.36 6.34
CA LEU A 58 -5.06 1.47 4.89
C LEU A 58 -6.11 0.55 4.30
N ALA A 59 -6.20 -0.69 4.81
CA ALA A 59 -7.19 -1.62 4.30
C ALA A 59 -8.60 -1.07 4.49
N ASN A 60 -8.85 -0.42 5.61
CA ASN A 60 -10.15 0.18 5.85
C ASN A 60 -10.42 1.32 4.90
N HIS A 61 -9.41 2.14 4.62
CA HIS A 61 -9.59 3.23 3.66
C HIS A 61 -9.89 2.69 2.27
N VAL A 62 -9.23 1.60 1.88
CA VAL A 62 -9.49 1.00 0.58
C VAL A 62 -10.92 0.49 0.52
N ALA A 63 -11.38 -0.20 1.57
CA ALA A 63 -12.73 -0.70 1.60
C ALA A 63 -13.75 0.43 1.53
N ASP A 64 -13.46 1.55 2.22
CA ASP A 64 -14.34 2.69 2.17
C ASP A 64 -14.43 3.25 0.76
N ALA A 65 -13.32 3.28 0.04
CA ALA A 65 -13.32 3.79 -1.31
C ALA A 65 -14.20 2.93 -2.22
N TYR A 66 -14.09 1.61 -2.08
CA TYR A 66 -14.97 0.73 -2.85
C TYR A 66 -16.44 0.94 -2.45
N GLY A 67 -16.67 1.20 -1.17
CA GLY A 67 -18.02 1.48 -0.71
C GLY A 67 -18.62 2.71 -1.38
N ARG A 68 -17.79 3.73 -1.59
CA ARG A 68 -18.25 4.92 -2.27
C ARG A 68 -18.56 4.66 -3.72
N GLU A 69 -18.00 3.60 -4.28
CA GLU A 69 -18.26 3.23 -5.66
C GLU A 69 -19.44 2.26 -5.79
N GLY A 70 -20.10 1.95 -4.70
CA GLY A 70 -21.29 1.11 -4.76
C GLY A 70 -21.12 -0.30 -4.27
N GLU A 71 -19.91 -0.68 -3.86
CA GLU A 71 -19.68 -2.02 -3.35
C GLU A 71 -20.05 -2.11 -1.88
N ASP A 72 -20.19 -3.34 -1.39
CA ASP A 72 -20.46 -3.56 0.02
C ASP A 72 -19.13 -3.46 0.76
N ARG A 73 -18.98 -2.41 1.53
CA ARG A 73 -17.72 -2.10 2.19
C ARG A 73 -17.23 -3.25 3.07
N ASP A 74 -18.13 -3.85 3.85
CA ASP A 74 -17.70 -4.89 4.76
C ASP A 74 -17.27 -6.14 4.01
N ARG A 75 -17.94 -6.43 2.91
CA ARG A 75 -17.56 -7.56 2.11
C ARG A 75 -16.21 -7.33 1.45
N VAL A 76 -15.97 -6.12 0.98
CA VAL A 76 -14.69 -5.79 0.38
C VAL A 76 -13.57 -5.94 1.40
N LEU A 77 -13.79 -5.43 2.61
CA LEU A 77 -12.77 -5.53 3.64
C LEU A 77 -12.47 -6.99 3.97
N ALA A 78 -13.52 -7.82 4.05
CA ALA A 78 -13.32 -9.24 4.32
C ALA A 78 -12.51 -9.90 3.22
N ARG A 79 -12.78 -9.55 1.97
CA ARG A 79 -12.03 -10.13 0.87
C ARG A 79 -10.57 -9.70 0.89
N ILE A 80 -10.32 -8.45 1.24
CA ILE A 80 -8.95 -7.97 1.34
C ILE A 80 -8.22 -8.76 2.42
N LYS A 81 -8.87 -8.98 3.55
CA LYS A 81 -8.22 -9.69 4.63
C LYS A 81 -7.96 -11.14 4.25
N ASP A 82 -8.91 -11.79 3.59
CA ASP A 82 -8.71 -13.17 3.18
C ASP A 82 -7.51 -13.29 2.25
N ALA A 83 -7.42 -12.41 1.28
CA ALA A 83 -6.30 -12.43 0.35
C ALA A 83 -5.00 -12.12 1.07
N PHE A 84 -5.05 -11.18 2.01
CA PHE A 84 -3.87 -10.80 2.76
C PHE A 84 -3.36 -12.01 3.57
N ASP A 85 -4.27 -12.70 4.25
CA ASP A 85 -3.88 -13.83 5.07
C ASP A 85 -3.29 -14.93 4.23
N GLU A 86 -3.90 -15.20 3.09
CA GLU A 86 -3.42 -16.25 2.24
C GLU A 86 -2.05 -15.91 1.66
N GLU A 87 -1.86 -14.68 1.23
CA GLU A 87 -0.58 -14.27 0.71
C GLU A 87 0.49 -14.24 1.79
N TRP A 88 0.10 -13.90 3.01
CA TRP A 88 1.04 -13.86 4.11
C TRP A 88 1.60 -15.25 4.37
N ASP A 89 0.73 -16.24 4.36
CA ASP A 89 1.14 -17.60 4.67
C ASP A 89 1.75 -18.31 3.48
N ASN A 90 1.40 -17.89 2.27
CA ASN A 90 1.81 -18.63 1.08
C ASN A 90 2.02 -17.63 -0.07
N PRO A 91 3.10 -16.86 -0.03
CA PRO A 91 3.27 -15.77 -0.99
C PRO A 91 3.33 -16.23 -2.43
N THR A 92 2.68 -15.46 -3.28
CA THR A 92 2.77 -15.68 -4.71
C THR A 92 4.13 -15.17 -5.17
N ASP A 93 4.80 -15.95 -6.00
CA ASP A 93 6.13 -15.59 -6.46
C ASP A 93 6.00 -14.77 -7.73
N LEU A 94 5.61 -13.52 -7.58
CA LEU A 94 5.39 -12.67 -8.73
C LEU A 94 6.65 -11.95 -9.18
N ASP A 95 7.55 -11.71 -8.25
CA ASP A 95 8.69 -10.86 -8.52
C ASP A 95 9.93 -11.45 -7.83
N PRO A 96 10.88 -11.90 -8.58
CA PRO A 96 12.09 -12.48 -7.96
C PRO A 96 12.80 -11.49 -7.05
N ASP A 97 12.71 -10.21 -7.38
CA ASP A 97 13.36 -9.23 -6.54
C ASP A 97 12.72 -9.18 -5.18
N SER A 98 11.46 -9.44 -5.11
CA SER A 98 10.79 -9.45 -3.82
C SER A 98 11.39 -10.50 -2.92
N GLU A 99 11.75 -11.61 -3.49
CA GLU A 99 12.35 -12.63 -2.68
C GLU A 99 13.68 -12.20 -2.15
N GLU A 100 14.44 -11.52 -2.94
CA GLU A 100 15.69 -11.05 -2.45
C GLU A 100 15.50 -10.09 -1.32
N SER A 101 14.51 -9.26 -1.41
CA SER A 101 14.23 -8.36 -0.32
C SER A 101 13.94 -9.13 0.94
N ASP A 102 13.21 -10.18 0.81
CA ASP A 102 12.92 -10.98 1.97
C ASP A 102 14.16 -11.51 2.60
N GLU A 103 15.08 -11.92 1.78
CA GLU A 103 16.28 -12.37 2.35
C GLU A 103 16.97 -11.33 3.08
N GLY A 104 16.95 -10.14 2.56
CA GLY A 104 17.55 -9.06 3.27
C GLY A 104 17.00 -8.95 4.63
N ASP A 105 15.78 -9.27 4.77
CA ASP A 105 15.18 -9.16 6.05
C ASP A 105 15.78 -10.05 7.04
N GLU A 106 16.14 -11.19 6.63
CA GLU A 106 16.65 -12.07 7.57
C GLU A 106 17.93 -11.67 8.07
N ALA A 107 18.61 -10.93 7.34
CA ALA A 107 19.92 -10.53 7.78
C ALA A 107 19.85 -9.62 8.98
#